data_a6b0ddc38b79a65c97cf52451fcf2d03
#
_entry.id   a6b0ddc38b79a65c97cf52451fcf2d03
#
_cell.length_a   1.000
_cell.length_b   1.000
_cell.length_c   1.000
_cell.angle_alpha   90.00
_cell.angle_beta   90.00
_cell.angle_gamma   90.00
#
_symmetry.space_group_name_H-M   'P 1'
#
loop_
_entity.id
_entity.type
_entity.pdbx_description
1 polymer ?
#
loop_
_entity_poly.entity_id
_entity_poly.type
_entity_poly.pdbx_seq_one_letter_code
_entity_poly.pdbx_strand_id
1 'polypeptide(L)'
;MSASTLEESVASHETPGSPFYPPFEVSPELVAAADERISHYPESLRAATLPLLHIVQHKFGFISAPAIEWVAAKLKLEPIKVLEVVTFYPGFRQSAPGKFHIRVCRTLSCAMGGSYELMDRLCELTGIDRSASDSHHHPVAVSPCGKFSVEFAECLASCGSAPVCLVNDDFHESVAPGKAEELLASYAPKV
;
A
#
# COMPACT_ATOMS: atom_id res chain seq x y z
N MET A 1 -15.37 32.17 -21.38
CA MET A 1 -14.30 31.20 -21.04
C MET A 1 -14.99 29.84 -21.06
N SER A 2 -14.61 29.00 -22.02
CA SER A 2 -15.37 27.83 -22.48
C SER A 2 -15.22 26.64 -21.52
N ALA A 3 -16.31 25.91 -21.31
CA ALA A 3 -16.41 24.72 -20.45
C ALA A 3 -15.57 23.52 -20.93
N SER A 4 -14.85 23.64 -22.06
CA SER A 4 -14.05 22.56 -22.67
C SER A 4 -12.67 22.35 -22.04
N THR A 5 -12.23 23.20 -21.12
CA THR A 5 -10.88 23.13 -20.53
C THR A 5 -10.82 22.38 -19.19
N LEU A 6 -11.97 21.96 -18.65
CA LEU A 6 -12.01 21.19 -17.39
C LEU A 6 -12.12 19.68 -17.60
N GLU A 7 -12.48 19.23 -18.80
CA GLU A 7 -12.58 17.79 -19.11
C GLU A 7 -11.25 17.13 -19.49
N GLU A 8 -10.23 17.90 -19.86
CA GLU A 8 -8.90 17.35 -20.22
C GLU A 8 -7.97 17.09 -19.03
N SER A 9 -8.29 17.51 -17.81
CA SER A 9 -7.44 17.29 -16.63
C SER A 9 -7.79 16.05 -15.81
N VAL A 10 -8.86 15.33 -16.15
CA VAL A 10 -9.16 13.99 -15.64
C VAL A 10 -8.66 12.94 -16.63
N ALA A 11 -7.45 13.16 -17.17
CA ALA A 11 -6.76 12.11 -17.90
C ALA A 11 -6.52 10.97 -16.92
N SER A 12 -7.24 9.88 -17.16
CA SER A 12 -7.07 8.54 -16.61
C SER A 12 -5.63 8.29 -16.15
N HIS A 13 -5.34 8.45 -14.86
CA HIS A 13 -4.23 7.77 -14.23
C HIS A 13 -4.59 6.28 -14.16
N GLU A 14 -4.63 5.64 -15.32
CA GLU A 14 -4.56 4.20 -15.40
C GLU A 14 -3.19 3.82 -14.84
N THR A 15 -3.17 3.42 -13.58
CA THR A 15 -1.98 2.83 -12.97
C THR A 15 -1.63 1.62 -13.84
N PRO A 16 -0.43 1.55 -14.42
CA PRO A 16 -0.03 0.40 -15.24
C PRO A 16 -0.28 -0.87 -14.43
N GLY A 17 -0.99 -1.82 -15.00
CA GLY A 17 -1.31 -3.06 -14.32
C GLY A 17 -0.04 -3.71 -13.77
N SER A 18 -0.05 -4.03 -12.49
CA SER A 18 1.08 -4.75 -11.88
C SER A 18 1.10 -6.18 -12.40
N PRO A 19 2.27 -6.73 -12.77
CA PRO A 19 2.36 -8.14 -13.16
C PRO A 19 2.06 -9.10 -11.98
N PHE A 20 2.02 -8.59 -10.75
CA PHE A 20 1.86 -9.38 -9.53
C PHE A 20 0.44 -9.32 -8.95
N TYR A 21 -0.37 -8.37 -9.40
CA TYR A 21 -1.72 -8.17 -8.87
C TYR A 21 -2.74 -8.12 -10.00
N PRO A 22 -3.86 -8.84 -9.87
CA PRO A 22 -4.90 -8.84 -10.89
C PRO A 22 -5.59 -7.47 -10.96
N PRO A 23 -6.16 -7.11 -12.12
CA PRO A 23 -7.03 -5.96 -12.23
C PRO A 23 -8.24 -6.11 -11.30
N PHE A 24 -8.80 -4.98 -10.85
CA PHE A 24 -9.99 -5.02 -10.01
C PHE A 24 -11.18 -5.57 -10.79
N GLU A 25 -11.70 -6.69 -10.32
CA GLU A 25 -12.89 -7.35 -10.87
C GLU A 25 -13.83 -7.81 -9.75
N VAL A 26 -15.13 -7.56 -9.95
CA VAL A 26 -16.14 -7.97 -8.99
C VAL A 26 -16.51 -9.43 -9.23
N SER A 27 -16.00 -10.31 -8.38
CA SER A 27 -16.33 -11.74 -8.42
C SER A 27 -17.43 -12.09 -7.40
N PRO A 28 -18.19 -13.19 -7.62
CA PRO A 28 -19.19 -13.65 -6.64
C PRO A 28 -18.61 -13.87 -5.23
N GLU A 29 -17.35 -14.34 -5.14
CA GLU A 29 -16.67 -14.57 -3.87
C GLU A 29 -16.36 -13.24 -3.16
N LEU A 30 -15.96 -12.20 -3.91
CA LEU A 30 -15.74 -10.87 -3.36
C LEU A 30 -17.04 -10.28 -2.82
N VAL A 31 -18.14 -10.46 -3.57
CA VAL A 31 -19.47 -10.00 -3.14
C VAL A 31 -19.89 -10.71 -1.86
N ALA A 32 -19.76 -12.04 -1.80
CA ALA A 32 -20.13 -12.82 -0.62
C ALA A 32 -19.31 -12.43 0.63
N ALA A 33 -17.98 -12.26 0.46
CA ALA A 33 -17.10 -11.83 1.54
C ALA A 33 -17.45 -10.41 2.04
N ALA A 34 -17.80 -9.50 1.12
CA ALA A 34 -18.21 -8.16 1.47
C ALA A 34 -19.56 -8.16 2.22
N ASP A 35 -20.54 -8.93 1.73
CA ASP A 35 -21.87 -9.00 2.34
C ASP A 35 -21.83 -9.64 3.74
N GLU A 36 -20.98 -10.65 3.92
CA GLU A 36 -20.70 -11.23 5.24
C GLU A 36 -20.14 -10.17 6.18
N ARG A 37 -19.14 -9.40 5.77
CA ARG A 37 -18.56 -8.35 6.60
C ARG A 37 -19.54 -7.23 6.92
N ILE A 38 -20.35 -6.80 5.96
CA ILE A 38 -21.39 -5.79 6.17
C ILE A 38 -22.41 -6.26 7.23
N SER A 39 -22.75 -7.56 7.26
CA SER A 39 -23.70 -8.10 8.23
C SER A 39 -23.28 -7.92 9.69
N HIS A 40 -21.97 -7.73 9.96
CA HIS A 40 -21.46 -7.45 11.30
C HIS A 40 -21.72 -6.01 11.79
N TYR A 41 -22.21 -5.13 10.91
CA TYR A 41 -22.42 -3.71 11.19
C TYR A 41 -23.87 -3.27 10.90
N PRO A 42 -24.87 -3.88 11.58
CA PRO A 42 -26.29 -3.64 11.26
C PRO A 42 -26.74 -2.20 11.52
N GLU A 43 -26.13 -1.51 12.48
CA GLU A 43 -26.49 -0.14 12.86
C GLU A 43 -25.94 0.93 11.89
N SER A 44 -24.83 0.63 11.20
CA SER A 44 -24.18 1.60 10.30
C SER A 44 -23.34 0.94 9.23
N LEU A 45 -23.83 0.97 8.00
CA LEU A 45 -23.08 0.45 6.84
C LEU A 45 -21.72 1.13 6.69
N ARG A 46 -21.61 2.42 7.05
CA ARG A 46 -20.34 3.16 7.01
C ARG A 46 -19.24 2.52 7.86
N ALA A 47 -19.60 1.87 8.98
CA ALA A 47 -18.62 1.19 9.83
C ALA A 47 -17.91 0.01 9.13
N ALA A 48 -18.52 -0.56 8.08
CA ALA A 48 -17.92 -1.62 7.27
C ALA A 48 -16.90 -1.11 6.23
N THR A 49 -16.64 0.21 6.13
CA THR A 49 -15.71 0.75 5.12
C THR A 49 -14.31 0.16 5.27
N LEU A 50 -13.71 0.22 6.47
CA LEU A 50 -12.37 -0.34 6.72
C LEU A 50 -12.29 -1.84 6.41
N PRO A 51 -13.20 -2.70 6.93
CA PRO A 51 -13.21 -4.11 6.60
C PRO A 51 -13.29 -4.42 5.09
N LEU A 52 -14.11 -3.68 4.34
CA LEU A 52 -14.22 -3.88 2.89
C LEU A 52 -12.94 -3.47 2.16
N LEU A 53 -12.35 -2.34 2.53
CA LEU A 53 -11.08 -1.89 1.97
C LEU A 53 -9.94 -2.89 2.24
N HIS A 54 -9.90 -3.52 3.42
CA HIS A 54 -8.95 -4.60 3.71
C HIS A 54 -9.17 -5.82 2.81
N ILE A 55 -10.41 -6.26 2.59
CA ILE A 55 -10.71 -7.37 1.67
C ILE A 55 -10.21 -7.03 0.24
N VAL A 56 -10.50 -5.82 -0.23
CA VAL A 56 -10.08 -5.36 -1.55
C VAL A 56 -8.54 -5.34 -1.64
N GLN A 57 -7.87 -4.69 -0.71
CA GLN A 57 -6.41 -4.59 -0.74
C GLN A 57 -5.72 -5.95 -0.61
N HIS A 58 -6.25 -6.85 0.22
CA HIS A 58 -5.71 -8.21 0.35
C HIS A 58 -5.80 -8.98 -0.99
N LYS A 59 -6.92 -8.84 -1.71
CA LYS A 59 -7.13 -9.56 -2.98
C LYS A 59 -6.38 -8.93 -4.16
N PHE A 60 -6.33 -7.60 -4.24
CA PHE A 60 -5.82 -6.87 -5.40
C PHE A 60 -4.49 -6.14 -5.15
N GLY A 61 -3.95 -6.20 -3.91
CA GLY A 61 -2.68 -5.58 -3.52
C GLY A 61 -2.79 -4.08 -3.23
N PHE A 62 -3.75 -3.38 -3.85
CA PHE A 62 -3.99 -1.95 -3.68
C PHE A 62 -5.46 -1.61 -3.93
N ILE A 63 -5.84 -0.37 -3.67
CA ILE A 63 -7.21 0.11 -3.81
C ILE A 63 -7.28 1.07 -5.00
N SER A 64 -7.82 0.58 -6.11
CA SER A 64 -8.01 1.36 -7.34
C SER A 64 -9.27 2.24 -7.27
N ALA A 65 -9.39 3.22 -8.18
CA ALA A 65 -10.58 4.05 -8.28
C ALA A 65 -11.88 3.23 -8.50
N PRO A 66 -11.93 2.22 -9.39
CA PRO A 66 -13.10 1.34 -9.50
C PRO A 66 -13.42 0.58 -8.21
N ALA A 67 -12.41 0.22 -7.40
CA ALA A 67 -12.64 -0.43 -6.12
C ALA A 67 -13.28 0.53 -5.10
N ILE A 68 -12.87 1.80 -5.08
CA ILE A 68 -13.48 2.85 -4.24
C ILE A 68 -14.96 3.02 -4.60
N GLU A 69 -15.27 3.12 -5.89
CA GLU A 69 -16.64 3.26 -6.39
C GLU A 69 -17.49 2.05 -6.00
N TRP A 70 -16.96 0.83 -6.15
CA TRP A 70 -17.66 -0.38 -5.77
C TRP A 70 -17.94 -0.47 -4.26
N VAL A 71 -16.96 -0.14 -3.41
CA VAL A 71 -17.14 -0.11 -1.95
C VAL A 71 -18.18 0.95 -1.56
N ALA A 72 -18.13 2.13 -2.20
CA ALA A 72 -19.10 3.20 -1.96
C ALA A 72 -20.52 2.76 -2.32
N ALA A 73 -20.71 2.14 -3.47
CA ALA A 73 -22.01 1.61 -3.90
C ALA A 73 -22.55 0.53 -2.93
N LYS A 74 -21.68 -0.40 -2.48
CA LYS A 74 -22.04 -1.44 -1.50
C LYS A 74 -22.52 -0.86 -0.17
N LEU A 75 -21.89 0.22 0.28
CA LEU A 75 -22.20 0.86 1.57
C LEU A 75 -23.20 2.02 1.47
N LYS A 76 -23.70 2.34 0.25
CA LYS A 76 -24.56 3.47 -0.03
C LYS A 76 -23.94 4.80 0.43
N LEU A 77 -22.66 4.97 0.14
CA LEU A 77 -21.88 6.17 0.43
C LEU A 77 -21.49 6.87 -0.87
N GLU A 78 -21.16 8.16 -0.77
CA GLU A 78 -20.48 8.87 -1.86
C GLU A 78 -19.01 8.37 -1.96
N PRO A 79 -18.45 8.18 -3.18
CA PRO A 79 -17.09 7.70 -3.37
C PRO A 79 -16.03 8.50 -2.60
N ILE A 80 -16.23 9.83 -2.48
CA ILE A 80 -15.33 10.69 -1.71
C ILE A 80 -15.22 10.28 -0.25
N LYS A 81 -16.29 9.73 0.36
CA LYS A 81 -16.28 9.26 1.75
C LYS A 81 -15.47 7.99 1.94
N VAL A 82 -15.34 7.18 0.92
CA VAL A 82 -14.45 6.02 0.91
C VAL A 82 -13.02 6.46 0.66
N LEU A 83 -12.80 7.39 -0.28
CA LEU A 83 -11.47 7.96 -0.56
C LEU A 83 -10.88 8.66 0.68
N GLU A 84 -11.69 9.39 1.46
CA GLU A 84 -11.26 9.99 2.73
C GLU A 84 -10.62 8.93 3.66
N VAL A 85 -11.22 7.73 3.73
CA VAL A 85 -10.69 6.64 4.56
C VAL A 85 -9.39 6.08 3.98
N VAL A 86 -9.33 5.88 2.66
CA VAL A 86 -8.13 5.36 1.98
C VAL A 86 -6.94 6.30 2.18
N THR A 87 -7.15 7.60 2.07
CA THR A 87 -6.07 8.60 2.22
C THR A 87 -5.70 8.87 3.67
N PHE A 88 -6.62 8.66 4.61
CA PHE A 88 -6.37 8.87 6.04
C PHE A 88 -5.52 7.74 6.66
N TYR A 89 -5.73 6.50 6.26
CA TYR A 89 -5.03 5.35 6.84
C TYR A 89 -3.80 4.96 6.01
N PRO A 90 -2.56 5.15 6.54
CA PRO A 90 -1.32 4.89 5.78
C PRO A 90 -1.13 3.42 5.38
N GLY A 91 -1.91 2.50 5.94
CA GLY A 91 -1.89 1.09 5.54
C GLY A 91 -2.56 0.80 4.19
N PHE A 92 -3.37 1.74 3.67
CA PHE A 92 -3.99 1.60 2.36
C PHE A 92 -3.11 2.20 1.27
N ARG A 93 -3.06 1.52 0.13
CA ARG A 93 -2.26 1.89 -1.04
C ARG A 93 -3.17 2.16 -2.24
N GLN A 94 -2.91 3.23 -2.96
CA GLN A 94 -3.65 3.60 -4.18
C GLN A 94 -2.90 3.19 -5.46
N SER A 95 -1.68 2.68 -5.32
CA SER A 95 -0.87 2.15 -6.41
C SER A 95 -0.37 0.75 -6.07
N ALA A 96 -0.15 -0.06 -7.12
CA ALA A 96 0.35 -1.42 -6.96
C ALA A 96 1.78 -1.42 -6.40
N PRO A 97 2.04 -2.10 -5.26
CA PRO A 97 3.39 -2.30 -4.77
C PRO A 97 4.12 -3.36 -5.61
N GLY A 98 5.41 -3.54 -5.36
CA GLY A 98 6.14 -4.70 -5.85
C GLY A 98 5.66 -6.01 -5.20
N LYS A 99 6.11 -7.15 -5.75
CA LYS A 99 5.82 -8.47 -5.17
C LYS A 99 6.20 -8.56 -3.68
N PHE A 100 7.34 -7.97 -3.32
CA PHE A 100 7.84 -7.83 -1.95
C PHE A 100 7.82 -6.35 -1.57
N HIS A 101 6.87 -5.99 -0.73
CA HIS A 101 6.67 -4.63 -0.27
C HIS A 101 7.34 -4.43 1.09
N ILE A 102 8.38 -3.59 1.12
CA ILE A 102 9.21 -3.35 2.32
C ILE A 102 8.78 -2.03 2.95
N ARG A 103 8.31 -2.09 4.19
CA ARG A 103 7.95 -0.91 4.99
C ARG A 103 8.95 -0.75 6.14
N VAL A 104 9.75 0.31 6.09
CA VAL A 104 10.79 0.59 7.10
C VAL A 104 10.27 1.60 8.12
N CYS A 105 10.31 1.26 9.38
CA CYS A 105 9.91 2.16 10.46
C CYS A 105 10.85 3.38 10.52
N ARG A 106 10.28 4.60 10.57
CA ARG A 106 11.07 5.85 10.60
C ARG A 106 10.97 6.63 11.92
N THR A 107 10.27 6.08 12.93
CA THR A 107 10.08 6.75 14.21
C THR A 107 11.38 6.76 15.02
N LEU A 108 11.45 7.62 16.02
CA LEU A 108 12.66 8.04 16.73
C LEU A 108 13.66 6.90 17.02
N SER A 109 13.23 5.83 17.68
CA SER A 109 14.15 4.71 18.03
C SER A 109 14.73 4.04 16.80
N CYS A 110 13.91 3.82 15.75
CA CYS A 110 14.39 3.23 14.50
C CYS A 110 15.29 4.20 13.73
N ALA A 111 14.95 5.50 13.71
CA ALA A 111 15.77 6.53 13.10
C ALA A 111 17.16 6.58 13.75
N MET A 112 17.21 6.59 15.08
CA MET A 112 18.48 6.52 15.83
C MET A 112 19.25 5.20 15.65
N GLY A 113 18.52 4.11 15.37
CA GLY A 113 19.09 2.79 15.09
C GLY A 113 19.55 2.58 13.65
N GLY A 114 19.41 3.59 12.76
CA GLY A 114 19.90 3.52 11.38
C GLY A 114 18.83 3.13 10.35
N SER A 115 17.53 3.40 10.59
CA SER A 115 16.49 3.04 9.64
C SER A 115 16.53 3.86 8.35
N TYR A 116 17.04 5.07 8.37
CA TYR A 116 17.21 5.88 7.16
C TYR A 116 18.31 5.32 6.27
N GLU A 117 19.45 4.96 6.88
CA GLU A 117 20.56 4.29 6.19
C GLU A 117 20.14 2.91 5.67
N LEU A 118 19.30 2.16 6.43
CA LEU A 118 18.70 0.92 5.94
C LEU A 118 17.84 1.16 4.68
N MET A 119 17.00 2.19 4.70
CA MET A 119 16.18 2.56 3.55
C MET A 119 17.04 2.90 2.34
N ASP A 120 18.07 3.74 2.52
CA ASP A 120 18.96 4.13 1.42
C ASP A 120 19.69 2.90 0.85
N ARG A 121 20.14 1.99 1.70
CA ARG A 121 20.79 0.75 1.27
C ARG A 121 19.83 -0.19 0.52
N LEU A 122 18.58 -0.31 0.97
CA LEU A 122 17.55 -1.08 0.27
C LEU A 122 17.27 -0.50 -1.13
N CYS A 123 17.18 0.82 -1.24
CA CYS A 123 16.98 1.50 -2.52
C CYS A 123 18.17 1.26 -3.48
N GLU A 124 19.39 1.39 -2.98
CA GLU A 124 20.61 1.14 -3.76
C GLU A 124 20.63 -0.29 -4.31
N LEU A 125 20.39 -1.29 -3.46
CA LEU A 125 20.43 -2.71 -3.82
C LEU A 125 19.31 -3.12 -4.77
N THR A 126 18.15 -2.46 -4.72
CA THR A 126 16.98 -2.77 -5.56
C THR A 126 16.89 -1.89 -6.81
N GLY A 127 17.74 -0.87 -6.92
CA GLY A 127 17.72 0.10 -8.01
C GLY A 127 16.51 1.05 -7.95
N ILE A 128 15.94 1.24 -6.77
CA ILE A 128 14.78 2.13 -6.57
C ILE A 128 15.25 3.57 -6.46
N ASP A 129 14.70 4.43 -7.33
CA ASP A 129 14.86 5.88 -7.22
C ASP A 129 13.68 6.49 -6.46
N ARG A 130 13.92 6.90 -5.22
CA ARG A 130 12.92 7.55 -4.37
C ARG A 130 12.65 9.00 -4.74
N SER A 131 13.51 9.63 -5.53
CA SER A 131 13.29 11.02 -5.95
C SER A 131 12.09 11.14 -6.90
N ALA A 132 11.73 10.05 -7.57
CA ALA A 132 10.57 9.94 -8.44
C ALA A 132 9.25 9.67 -7.67
N SER A 133 9.31 9.34 -6.36
CA SER A 133 8.12 9.12 -5.54
C SER A 133 7.65 10.43 -4.92
N ASP A 134 6.38 10.77 -5.14
CA ASP A 134 5.71 11.84 -4.38
C ASP A 134 5.40 11.32 -2.98
N SER A 135 6.13 11.83 -1.98
CA SER A 135 6.00 11.39 -0.59
C SER A 135 4.61 11.58 0.02
N HIS A 136 3.73 12.38 -0.61
CA HIS A 136 2.40 12.67 -0.11
C HIS A 136 1.30 11.86 -0.81
N HIS A 137 1.43 11.63 -2.13
CA HIS A 137 0.40 10.94 -2.93
C HIS A 137 0.81 9.53 -3.36
N HIS A 138 2.12 9.31 -3.57
CA HIS A 138 2.67 8.01 -3.99
C HIS A 138 3.90 7.66 -3.14
N PRO A 139 3.70 7.30 -1.86
CA PRO A 139 4.82 7.02 -0.96
C PRO A 139 5.58 5.75 -1.31
N VAL A 140 5.00 4.89 -2.16
CA VAL A 140 5.56 3.60 -2.56
C VAL A 140 6.46 3.79 -3.77
N ALA A 141 7.76 3.57 -3.60
CA ALA A 141 8.71 3.52 -4.71
C ALA A 141 8.95 2.06 -5.12
N VAL A 142 8.89 1.78 -6.43
CA VAL A 142 8.95 0.42 -6.99
C VAL A 142 10.23 0.24 -7.79
N SER A 143 10.89 -0.92 -7.65
CA SER A 143 12.08 -1.27 -8.41
C SER A 143 11.78 -1.39 -9.92
N PRO A 144 12.76 -1.13 -10.81
CA PRO A 144 12.56 -1.22 -12.26
C PRO A 144 12.04 -2.58 -12.74
N CYS A 145 12.37 -3.66 -12.03
CA CYS A 145 11.85 -5.00 -12.32
C CYS A 145 10.49 -5.29 -11.70
N GLY A 146 9.90 -4.35 -10.95
CA GLY A 146 8.62 -4.53 -10.26
C GLY A 146 8.66 -5.46 -9.04
N LYS A 147 9.78 -6.12 -8.77
CA LYS A 147 9.86 -7.17 -7.74
C LYS A 147 9.80 -6.62 -6.32
N PHE A 148 10.50 -5.53 -6.06
CA PHE A 148 10.55 -4.88 -4.75
C PHE A 148 9.89 -3.52 -4.79
N SER A 149 9.30 -3.14 -3.68
CA SER A 149 8.89 -1.77 -3.42
C SER A 149 9.23 -1.37 -1.99
N VAL A 150 9.48 -0.10 -1.77
CA VAL A 150 9.83 0.44 -0.45
C VAL A 150 8.96 1.63 -0.11
N GLU A 151 8.65 1.77 1.17
CA GLU A 151 8.08 2.97 1.76
C GLU A 151 8.50 3.10 3.22
N PHE A 152 8.42 4.31 3.78
CA PHE A 152 8.52 4.48 5.21
C PHE A 152 7.18 4.19 5.90
N ALA A 153 7.22 3.41 6.98
CA ALA A 153 6.12 3.30 7.93
C ALA A 153 6.36 4.26 9.12
N GLU A 154 5.30 4.87 9.63
CA GLU A 154 5.44 5.80 10.76
C GLU A 154 5.92 5.06 12.02
N CYS A 155 5.23 4.01 12.45
CA CYS A 155 5.64 3.22 13.61
C CYS A 155 5.20 1.76 13.47
N LEU A 156 6.13 0.85 13.73
CA LEU A 156 5.88 -0.60 13.76
C LEU A 156 5.91 -1.18 15.19
N ALA A 157 5.92 -0.33 16.21
CA ALA A 157 5.71 -0.64 17.62
C ALA A 157 6.73 -1.62 18.27
N SER A 158 7.95 -1.75 17.73
CA SER A 158 9.01 -2.62 18.30
C SER A 158 10.31 -1.85 18.57
N CYS A 159 10.21 -0.81 19.40
CA CYS A 159 11.31 0.11 19.69
C CYS A 159 12.53 -0.55 20.34
N GLY A 160 12.33 -1.65 21.09
CA GLY A 160 13.39 -2.38 21.78
C GLY A 160 14.31 -3.19 20.85
N SER A 161 13.87 -3.45 19.62
CA SER A 161 14.60 -4.21 18.60
C SER A 161 14.84 -3.39 17.31
N ALA A 162 14.93 -2.07 17.47
CA ALA A 162 15.19 -1.15 16.37
C ALA A 162 16.52 -1.40 15.65
N PRO A 163 16.64 -1.12 14.32
CA PRO A 163 15.54 -0.76 13.41
C PRO A 163 14.72 -1.97 12.98
N VAL A 164 13.44 -1.72 12.70
CA VAL A 164 12.52 -2.78 12.27
C VAL A 164 11.87 -2.46 10.93
N CYS A 165 11.53 -3.50 10.18
CA CYS A 165 10.77 -3.38 8.94
C CYS A 165 9.79 -4.54 8.77
N LEU A 166 8.83 -4.35 7.85
CA LEU A 166 7.94 -5.39 7.35
C LEU A 166 8.31 -5.69 5.90
N VAL A 167 8.30 -6.95 5.52
CA VAL A 167 8.30 -7.37 4.11
C VAL A 167 6.99 -8.12 3.86
N ASN A 168 6.06 -7.48 3.20
CA ASN A 168 4.65 -7.86 3.18
C ASN A 168 4.11 -7.94 4.62
N ASP A 169 3.79 -9.18 5.11
CA ASP A 169 3.33 -9.42 6.48
C ASP A 169 4.44 -9.99 7.39
N ASP A 170 5.62 -10.29 6.84
CA ASP A 170 6.76 -10.80 7.61
C ASP A 170 7.43 -9.65 8.39
N PHE A 171 7.48 -9.77 9.72
CA PHE A 171 8.09 -8.78 10.61
C PHE A 171 9.57 -9.09 10.87
N HIS A 172 10.43 -8.10 10.65
CA HIS A 172 11.87 -8.21 10.83
C HIS A 172 12.37 -7.22 11.86
N GLU A 173 13.12 -7.73 12.84
CA GLU A 173 13.69 -6.96 13.95
C GLU A 173 15.21 -6.85 13.83
N SER A 174 15.78 -5.80 14.43
CA SER A 174 17.23 -5.55 14.48
C SER A 174 17.90 -5.63 13.09
N VAL A 175 17.23 -5.04 12.10
CA VAL A 175 17.71 -5.01 10.71
C VAL A 175 18.65 -3.82 10.54
N ALA A 176 19.88 -3.96 10.97
CA ALA A 176 20.91 -2.95 10.73
C ALA A 176 21.15 -2.73 9.22
N PRO A 177 21.60 -1.54 8.78
CA PRO A 177 21.85 -1.25 7.35
C PRO A 177 22.71 -2.30 6.63
N GLY A 178 23.72 -2.86 7.32
CA GLY A 178 24.56 -3.93 6.79
C GLY A 178 23.85 -5.26 6.53
N LYS A 179 22.64 -5.46 7.05
CA LYS A 179 21.84 -6.68 6.83
C LYS A 179 20.85 -6.54 5.65
N ALA A 180 20.80 -5.39 4.97
CA ALA A 180 19.87 -5.16 3.88
C ALA A 180 20.00 -6.20 2.75
N GLU A 181 21.22 -6.59 2.40
CA GLU A 181 21.48 -7.58 1.35
C GLU A 181 21.00 -8.98 1.77
N GLU A 182 21.25 -9.38 3.01
CA GLU A 182 20.77 -10.65 3.59
C GLU A 182 19.25 -10.70 3.61
N LEU A 183 18.59 -9.59 4.02
CA LEU A 183 17.14 -9.47 3.98
C LEU A 183 16.60 -9.68 2.57
N LEU A 184 17.12 -8.97 1.58
CA LEU A 184 16.67 -9.11 0.19
C LEU A 184 16.93 -10.51 -0.37
N ALA A 185 18.07 -11.11 -0.04
CA ALA A 185 18.42 -12.46 -0.47
C ALA A 185 17.47 -13.52 0.07
N SER A 186 16.88 -13.32 1.25
CA SER A 186 15.91 -14.26 1.83
C SER A 186 14.59 -14.33 1.03
N TYR A 187 14.29 -13.31 0.21
CA TYR A 187 13.13 -13.24 -0.66
C TYR A 187 13.46 -13.51 -2.14
N ALA A 188 14.75 -13.56 -2.52
CA ALA A 188 15.17 -13.82 -3.90
C ALA A 188 14.76 -15.22 -4.42
N PRO A 189 14.83 -16.30 -3.65
CA PRO A 189 14.45 -17.64 -4.12
C PRO A 189 12.94 -17.88 -4.18
N LYS A 190 12.13 -16.97 -3.63
CA LYS A 190 10.65 -17.09 -3.62
C LYS A 190 9.99 -16.56 -4.91
N VAL A 191 10.73 -16.62 -6.04
CA VAL A 191 10.31 -16.15 -7.37
C VAL A 191 9.63 -17.26 -8.16
#